data_74ac0e3cf3932144213c69b5b666c574
#
_entry.id   74ac0e3cf3932144213c69b5b666c574
#
_cell.length_a   1.000
_cell.length_b   1.000
_cell.length_c   1.000
_cell.angle_alpha   90.00
_cell.angle_beta   90.00
_cell.angle_gamma   90.00
#
_symmetry.space_group_name_H-M   'P 1'
#
loop_
_entity.id
_entity.type
_entity.pdbx_description
1 polymer ?
#
loop_
_entity_poly.entity_id
_entity_poly.type
_entity_poly.pdbx_seq_one_letter_code
_entity_poly.pdbx_strand_id
1 'polypeptide(L)'
;NAANDLHDIRTLLASIYPKKWLATGISKGGSTTMYYRAYFPDDVAVSAPYVGPMNTGVQDGRHEIFLRQNAGTPLQRKAIEDFQIEMLKRKSRMMPLFDKFVEEHNYRFKVDNKIIYDYVVLEFSFSLWQWGKPVHKIPSLKASDEELFAYLMKEVDPDYFLHPDLNDTLSFYVQAAKELGYYGYDIMPFTEWLDVKS
;
A
#
# COMPACT_ATOMS: atom_id res chain seq x y z
N ASN A 1 -23.03 -4.23 3.58
CA ASN A 1 -21.75 -3.58 3.27
C ASN A 1 -21.57 -2.32 4.11
N ALA A 2 -20.38 -1.76 4.15
CA ALA A 2 -20.04 -0.64 5.05
C ALA A 2 -20.99 0.58 4.91
N ALA A 3 -21.51 0.89 3.73
CA ALA A 3 -22.45 2.00 3.57
C ALA A 3 -23.82 1.70 4.21
N ASN A 4 -24.32 0.47 4.09
CA ASN A 4 -25.57 0.06 4.76
C ASN A 4 -25.39 0.05 6.28
N ASP A 5 -24.25 -0.47 6.77
CA ASP A 5 -23.96 -0.51 8.20
C ASP A 5 -23.94 0.92 8.81
N LEU A 6 -23.36 1.88 8.09
CA LEU A 6 -23.37 3.30 8.49
C LEU A 6 -24.78 3.89 8.49
N HIS A 7 -25.61 3.55 7.51
CA HIS A 7 -27.03 3.95 7.44
C HIS A 7 -27.80 3.42 8.65
N ASP A 8 -27.65 2.13 8.95
CA ASP A 8 -28.33 1.48 10.08
C ASP A 8 -27.89 2.11 11.41
N ILE A 9 -26.60 2.33 11.61
CA ILE A 9 -26.07 3.01 12.79
C ILE A 9 -26.64 4.43 12.92
N ARG A 10 -26.65 5.20 11.83
CA ARG A 10 -27.21 6.56 11.82
C ARG A 10 -28.68 6.53 12.16
N THR A 11 -29.44 5.61 11.58
CA THR A 11 -30.88 5.47 11.83
C THR A 11 -31.18 5.11 13.27
N LEU A 12 -30.42 4.14 13.83
CA LEU A 12 -30.55 3.73 15.24
C LEU A 12 -30.27 4.90 16.20
N LEU A 13 -29.26 5.70 15.91
CA LEU A 13 -28.81 6.77 16.81
C LEU A 13 -29.51 8.11 16.56
N ALA A 14 -30.34 8.23 15.52
CA ALA A 14 -31.01 9.49 15.15
C ALA A 14 -31.92 10.06 16.27
N SER A 15 -32.54 9.19 17.07
CA SER A 15 -33.38 9.60 18.20
C SER A 15 -32.58 10.18 19.38
N ILE A 16 -31.34 9.74 19.53
CA ILE A 16 -30.42 10.20 20.60
C ILE A 16 -29.67 11.45 20.15
N TYR A 17 -29.27 11.47 18.88
CA TYR A 17 -28.51 12.57 18.25
C TYR A 17 -29.28 13.19 17.08
N PRO A 18 -30.32 14.00 17.35
CA PRO A 18 -31.24 14.50 16.32
C PRO A 18 -30.66 15.64 15.46
N LYS A 19 -29.44 16.09 15.74
CA LYS A 19 -28.78 17.16 14.98
C LYS A 19 -28.20 16.65 13.66
N LYS A 20 -27.69 17.57 12.86
CA LYS A 20 -27.01 17.27 11.60
C LYS A 20 -25.76 16.43 11.83
N TRP A 21 -25.59 15.40 11.01
CA TRP A 21 -24.44 14.49 11.06
C TRP A 21 -23.40 14.90 10.01
N LEU A 22 -22.15 14.63 10.32
CA LEU A 22 -21.03 14.75 9.42
C LEU A 22 -20.37 13.37 9.27
N ALA A 23 -20.12 12.94 8.05
CA ALA A 23 -19.31 11.76 7.76
C ALA A 23 -17.91 12.19 7.36
N THR A 24 -16.90 11.53 7.93
CA THR A 24 -15.49 11.76 7.60
C THR A 24 -14.71 10.46 7.64
N GLY A 25 -13.61 10.40 6.91
CA GLY A 25 -12.73 9.25 6.90
C GLY A 25 -11.46 9.54 6.12
N ILE A 26 -10.42 8.75 6.39
CA ILE A 26 -9.09 8.87 5.78
C ILE A 26 -8.84 7.60 4.96
N SER A 27 -8.19 7.72 3.79
CA SER A 27 -7.82 6.61 2.91
C SER A 27 -9.06 5.77 2.56
N LYS A 28 -9.09 4.48 2.86
CA LYS A 28 -10.29 3.63 2.70
C LYS A 28 -11.54 4.24 3.37
N GLY A 29 -11.39 4.85 4.55
CA GLY A 29 -12.47 5.57 5.22
C GLY A 29 -12.97 6.77 4.42
N GLY A 30 -12.09 7.46 3.70
CA GLY A 30 -12.46 8.51 2.76
C GLY A 30 -13.30 7.95 1.60
N SER A 31 -12.89 6.83 1.01
CA SER A 31 -13.68 6.12 -0.02
C SER A 31 -15.04 5.70 0.52
N THR A 32 -15.10 5.10 1.71
CA THR A 32 -16.35 4.71 2.38
C THR A 32 -17.27 5.91 2.59
N THR A 33 -16.72 7.06 2.99
CA THR A 33 -17.47 8.32 3.16
C THR A 33 -18.12 8.78 1.85
N MET A 34 -17.43 8.65 0.72
CA MET A 34 -17.96 9.00 -0.60
C MET A 34 -19.05 8.02 -1.04
N TYR A 35 -18.84 6.71 -0.89
CA TYR A 35 -19.86 5.71 -1.18
C TYR A 35 -21.08 5.87 -0.30
N TYR A 36 -20.90 6.10 1.00
CA TYR A 36 -22.00 6.35 1.93
C TYR A 36 -22.85 7.54 1.46
N ARG A 37 -22.22 8.66 1.08
CA ARG A 37 -22.92 9.82 0.55
C ARG A 37 -23.67 9.54 -0.76
N ALA A 38 -23.09 8.70 -1.63
CA ALA A 38 -23.72 8.36 -2.90
C ALA A 38 -24.98 7.47 -2.73
N TYR A 39 -24.94 6.52 -1.81
CA TYR A 39 -26.06 5.61 -1.56
C TYR A 39 -27.11 6.19 -0.59
N PHE A 40 -26.71 7.01 0.36
CA PHE A 40 -27.57 7.60 1.38
C PHE A 40 -27.36 9.13 1.47
N PRO A 41 -27.79 9.89 0.45
CA PRO A 41 -27.48 11.31 0.32
C PRO A 41 -28.05 12.17 1.46
N ASP A 42 -29.15 11.75 2.08
CA ASP A 42 -29.86 12.52 3.10
C ASP A 42 -29.42 12.19 4.55
N ASP A 43 -28.59 11.17 4.73
CA ASP A 43 -28.16 10.73 6.06
C ASP A 43 -27.23 11.71 6.76
N VAL A 44 -26.41 12.42 5.99
CA VAL A 44 -25.41 13.35 6.51
C VAL A 44 -25.51 14.71 5.82
N ALA A 45 -25.33 15.77 6.61
CA ALA A 45 -25.32 17.12 6.07
C ALA A 45 -24.03 17.46 5.30
N VAL A 46 -22.91 16.87 5.75
CA VAL A 46 -21.58 17.10 5.19
C VAL A 46 -20.84 15.77 5.07
N SER A 47 -20.09 15.59 3.99
CA SER A 47 -19.11 14.54 3.80
C SER A 47 -17.73 15.16 3.61
N ALA A 48 -16.76 14.76 4.43
CA ALA A 48 -15.38 15.25 4.38
C ALA A 48 -14.41 14.07 4.21
N PRO A 49 -14.28 13.54 2.98
CA PRO A 49 -13.32 12.48 2.68
C PRO A 49 -11.90 13.05 2.60
N TYR A 50 -10.95 12.40 3.26
CA TYR A 50 -9.53 12.72 3.17
C TYR A 50 -8.80 11.61 2.43
N VAL A 51 -8.05 11.96 1.39
CA VAL A 51 -7.20 11.05 0.59
C VAL A 51 -7.89 9.71 0.26
N GLY A 52 -9.19 9.76 -0.05
CA GLY A 52 -10.00 8.59 -0.38
C GLY A 52 -9.74 8.14 -1.82
N PRO A 53 -9.12 6.97 -2.06
CA PRO A 53 -8.92 6.47 -3.41
C PRO A 53 -10.25 6.04 -4.04
N MET A 54 -10.48 6.47 -5.29
CA MET A 54 -11.60 6.04 -6.12
C MET A 54 -11.07 5.14 -7.23
N ASN A 55 -10.90 3.86 -6.89
CA ASN A 55 -10.40 2.89 -7.85
C ASN A 55 -11.49 2.47 -8.85
N THR A 56 -11.08 2.13 -10.07
CA THR A 56 -11.95 1.73 -11.18
C THR A 56 -11.86 0.24 -11.49
N GLY A 57 -11.09 -0.52 -10.73
CA GLY A 57 -10.89 -1.96 -10.87
C GLY A 57 -10.20 -2.55 -9.67
N VAL A 58 -10.02 -3.87 -9.65
CA VAL A 58 -9.33 -4.59 -8.57
C VAL A 58 -7.90 -4.08 -8.43
N GLN A 59 -7.22 -3.84 -9.56
CA GLN A 59 -5.95 -3.14 -9.65
C GLN A 59 -6.15 -1.91 -10.53
N ASP A 60 -5.94 -0.74 -9.97
CA ASP A 60 -6.12 0.51 -10.70
C ASP A 60 -4.77 1.05 -11.18
N GLY A 61 -4.46 0.81 -12.45
CA GLY A 61 -3.18 1.17 -13.08
C GLY A 61 -2.88 2.66 -13.15
N ARG A 62 -3.78 3.55 -12.73
CA ARG A 62 -3.52 4.99 -12.66
C ARG A 62 -2.51 5.34 -11.59
N HIS A 63 -2.42 4.52 -10.52
CA HIS A 63 -1.47 4.74 -9.43
C HIS A 63 -0.03 4.60 -9.92
N GLU A 64 0.27 3.53 -10.65
CA GLU A 64 1.61 3.25 -11.19
C GLU A 64 2.05 4.33 -12.19
N ILE A 65 1.13 4.74 -13.07
CA ILE A 65 1.38 5.83 -14.02
C ILE A 65 1.70 7.13 -13.27
N PHE A 66 0.93 7.45 -12.23
CA PHE A 66 1.17 8.64 -11.42
C PHE A 66 2.55 8.60 -10.75
N LEU A 67 2.92 7.49 -10.12
CA LEU A 67 4.22 7.34 -9.46
C LEU A 67 5.38 7.45 -10.46
N ARG A 68 5.24 6.85 -11.63
CA ARG A 68 6.28 6.85 -12.65
C ARG A 68 6.44 8.19 -13.36
N GLN A 69 5.37 8.97 -13.54
CA GLN A 69 5.39 10.16 -14.38
C GLN A 69 5.23 11.48 -13.62
N ASN A 70 4.51 11.50 -12.51
CA ASN A 70 4.05 12.73 -11.87
C ASN A 70 4.53 12.93 -10.44
N ALA A 71 4.80 11.86 -9.68
CA ALA A 71 5.26 11.98 -8.30
C ALA A 71 6.67 12.59 -8.23
N GLY A 72 6.83 13.68 -7.48
CA GLY A 72 8.12 14.35 -7.31
C GLY A 72 8.78 14.83 -8.61
N THR A 73 10.09 14.95 -8.59
CA THR A 73 10.90 15.33 -9.76
C THR A 73 11.37 14.10 -10.55
N PRO A 74 11.74 14.26 -11.85
CA PRO A 74 12.31 13.16 -12.62
C PRO A 74 13.56 12.53 -11.98
N LEU A 75 14.41 13.34 -11.34
CA LEU A 75 15.61 12.84 -10.65
C LEU A 75 15.24 12.00 -9.42
N GLN A 76 14.21 12.39 -8.69
CA GLN A 76 13.74 11.60 -7.54
C GLN A 76 13.14 10.26 -7.98
N ARG A 77 12.32 10.27 -9.03
CA ARG A 77 11.75 9.01 -9.59
C ARG A 77 12.85 8.07 -10.06
N LYS A 78 13.84 8.63 -10.77
CA LYS A 78 15.00 7.84 -11.22
C LYS A 78 15.79 7.26 -10.04
N ALA A 79 16.03 8.02 -8.99
CA ALA A 79 16.76 7.52 -7.82
C ALA A 79 16.03 6.36 -7.13
N ILE A 80 14.69 6.41 -7.06
CA ILE A 80 13.86 5.34 -6.53
C ILE A 80 13.95 4.09 -7.40
N GLU A 81 13.75 4.24 -8.72
CA GLU A 81 13.83 3.13 -9.67
C GLU A 81 15.22 2.50 -9.69
N ASP A 82 16.29 3.31 -9.71
CA ASP A 82 17.67 2.81 -9.68
C ASP A 82 17.95 2.00 -8.40
N PHE A 83 17.42 2.42 -7.25
CA PHE A 83 17.52 1.68 -6.00
C PHE A 83 16.77 0.34 -6.09
N GLN A 84 15.52 0.33 -6.56
CA GLN A 84 14.74 -0.90 -6.74
C GLN A 84 15.45 -1.89 -7.67
N ILE A 85 15.97 -1.41 -8.80
CA ILE A 85 16.75 -2.22 -9.75
C ILE A 85 17.99 -2.80 -9.09
N GLU A 86 18.73 -2.01 -8.31
CA GLU A 86 19.94 -2.47 -7.63
C GLU A 86 19.62 -3.55 -6.59
N MET A 87 18.52 -3.38 -5.81
CA MET A 87 18.07 -4.38 -4.86
C MET A 87 17.71 -5.71 -5.54
N LEU A 88 17.03 -5.66 -6.69
CA LEU A 88 16.70 -6.85 -7.46
C LEU A 88 17.94 -7.50 -8.11
N LYS A 89 18.87 -6.71 -8.66
CA LYS A 89 20.15 -7.24 -9.19
C LYS A 89 20.97 -7.97 -8.13
N ARG A 90 20.93 -7.48 -6.90
CA ARG A 90 21.63 -8.10 -5.77
C ARG A 90 20.80 -9.18 -5.06
N LYS A 91 19.63 -9.57 -5.58
CA LYS A 91 18.71 -10.50 -4.91
C LYS A 91 19.41 -11.72 -4.31
N SER A 92 20.31 -12.38 -5.06
CA SER A 92 21.02 -13.55 -4.56
C SER A 92 21.83 -13.32 -3.27
N ARG A 93 22.33 -12.08 -3.07
CA ARG A 93 23.05 -11.67 -1.87
C ARG A 93 22.12 -11.14 -0.78
N MET A 94 20.97 -10.58 -1.18
CA MET A 94 19.97 -10.06 -0.26
C MET A 94 19.13 -11.15 0.38
N MET A 95 18.89 -12.27 -0.33
CA MET A 95 18.02 -13.35 0.19
C MET A 95 18.50 -13.93 1.52
N PRO A 96 19.80 -14.20 1.76
CA PRO A 96 20.25 -14.66 3.09
C PRO A 96 19.95 -13.64 4.21
N LEU A 97 20.02 -12.34 3.92
CA LEU A 97 19.67 -11.29 4.88
C LEU A 97 18.16 -11.24 5.12
N PHE A 98 17.38 -11.41 4.06
CA PHE A 98 15.92 -11.43 4.14
C PHE A 98 15.40 -12.66 4.91
N ASP A 99 15.93 -13.84 4.63
CA ASP A 99 15.54 -15.05 5.33
C ASP A 99 15.86 -14.96 6.84
N LYS A 100 17.03 -14.41 7.19
CA LYS A 100 17.38 -14.14 8.58
C LYS A 100 16.43 -13.11 9.22
N PHE A 101 16.09 -12.04 8.53
CA PHE A 101 15.13 -11.04 9.00
C PHE A 101 13.76 -11.67 9.28
N VAL A 102 13.27 -12.49 8.36
CA VAL A 102 11.99 -13.21 8.48
C VAL A 102 11.99 -14.11 9.72
N GLU A 103 13.09 -14.85 9.94
CA GLU A 103 13.25 -15.73 11.11
C GLU A 103 13.29 -14.92 12.43
N GLU A 104 14.07 -13.86 12.51
CA GLU A 104 14.21 -13.01 13.70
C GLU A 104 12.90 -12.33 14.12
N HIS A 105 12.02 -12.01 13.15
CA HIS A 105 10.72 -11.39 13.39
C HIS A 105 9.58 -12.40 13.52
N ASN A 106 9.87 -13.72 13.40
CA ASN A 106 8.88 -14.80 13.36
C ASN A 106 7.80 -14.59 12.28
N TYR A 107 8.19 -14.03 11.15
CA TYR A 107 7.27 -13.79 10.03
C TYR A 107 6.98 -15.12 9.31
N ARG A 108 5.75 -15.27 8.84
CA ARG A 108 5.32 -16.37 7.99
C ARG A 108 4.51 -15.82 6.84
N PHE A 109 4.81 -16.28 5.63
CA PHE A 109 4.12 -15.89 4.41
C PHE A 109 3.43 -17.09 3.77
N LYS A 110 2.46 -16.82 2.90
CA LYS A 110 1.73 -17.86 2.15
C LYS A 110 2.50 -18.32 0.91
N VAL A 111 3.43 -17.52 0.45
CA VAL A 111 4.26 -17.78 -0.74
C VAL A 111 5.74 -17.75 -0.36
N ASP A 112 6.59 -18.19 -1.28
CA ASP A 112 8.04 -18.25 -1.09
C ASP A 112 8.63 -16.87 -0.74
N ASN A 113 9.62 -16.82 0.16
CA ASN A 113 10.29 -15.59 0.60
C ASN A 113 10.83 -14.76 -0.57
N LYS A 114 11.30 -15.40 -1.64
CA LYS A 114 11.79 -14.67 -2.83
C LYS A 114 10.70 -13.88 -3.54
N ILE A 115 9.46 -14.37 -3.52
CA ILE A 115 8.29 -13.67 -4.05
C ILE A 115 7.92 -12.49 -3.15
N ILE A 116 7.97 -12.69 -1.83
CA ILE A 116 7.75 -11.61 -0.87
C ILE A 116 8.82 -10.52 -1.01
N TYR A 117 10.08 -10.92 -1.18
CA TYR A 117 11.17 -9.96 -1.42
C TYR A 117 10.91 -9.09 -2.66
N ASP A 118 10.43 -9.69 -3.76
CA ASP A 118 10.03 -8.93 -4.95
C ASP A 118 8.95 -7.91 -4.63
N TYR A 119 7.91 -8.32 -3.91
CA TYR A 119 6.84 -7.40 -3.50
C TYR A 119 7.35 -6.29 -2.58
N VAL A 120 8.25 -6.57 -1.65
CA VAL A 120 8.87 -5.55 -0.79
C VAL A 120 9.64 -4.52 -1.63
N VAL A 121 10.39 -4.97 -2.64
CA VAL A 121 11.10 -4.05 -3.53
C VAL A 121 10.13 -3.24 -4.39
N LEU A 122 9.05 -3.85 -4.90
CA LEU A 122 8.03 -3.16 -5.68
C LEU A 122 7.25 -2.13 -4.84
N GLU A 123 6.95 -2.45 -3.58
CA GLU A 123 6.26 -1.56 -2.64
C GLU A 123 7.09 -0.32 -2.27
N PHE A 124 8.41 -0.37 -2.41
CA PHE A 124 9.30 0.70 -1.97
C PHE A 124 8.91 2.10 -2.49
N SER A 125 8.53 2.23 -3.76
CA SER A 125 8.12 3.51 -4.33
C SER A 125 6.83 4.04 -3.69
N PHE A 126 5.84 3.18 -3.41
CA PHE A 126 4.59 3.55 -2.74
C PHE A 126 4.86 3.99 -1.30
N SER A 127 5.56 3.19 -0.52
CA SER A 127 5.90 3.50 0.86
C SER A 127 6.66 4.82 0.98
N LEU A 128 7.63 5.07 0.11
CA LEU A 128 8.43 6.29 0.13
C LEU A 128 7.57 7.54 -0.10
N TRP A 129 6.71 7.52 -1.11
CA TRP A 129 5.85 8.66 -1.44
C TRP A 129 4.70 8.82 -0.45
N GLN A 130 4.05 7.73 -0.04
CA GLN A 130 2.92 7.76 0.88
C GLN A 130 3.29 8.38 2.24
N TRP A 131 4.47 8.04 2.72
CA TRP A 131 4.94 8.51 4.04
C TRP A 131 5.80 9.78 3.95
N GLY A 132 5.92 10.39 2.78
CA GLY A 132 6.68 11.61 2.57
C GLY A 132 8.17 11.45 2.91
N LYS A 133 8.73 10.28 2.67
CA LYS A 133 10.13 10.01 2.99
C LYS A 133 11.07 10.76 2.05
N PRO A 134 12.17 11.32 2.56
CA PRO A 134 13.06 12.11 1.74
C PRO A 134 13.93 11.24 0.83
N VAL A 135 13.73 11.33 -0.48
CA VAL A 135 14.46 10.56 -1.50
C VAL A 135 15.99 10.71 -1.42
N HIS A 136 16.48 11.88 -0.97
CA HIS A 136 17.92 12.10 -0.81
C HIS A 136 18.57 11.27 0.32
N LYS A 137 17.78 10.56 1.11
CA LYS A 137 18.28 9.62 2.13
C LYS A 137 18.46 8.19 1.60
N ILE A 138 18.09 7.92 0.36
CA ILE A 138 18.43 6.64 -0.28
C ILE A 138 19.96 6.49 -0.25
N PRO A 139 20.50 5.38 0.29
CA PRO A 139 21.94 5.16 0.34
C PRO A 139 22.57 5.13 -1.05
N SER A 140 23.86 5.40 -1.11
CA SER A 140 24.62 5.20 -2.36
C SER A 140 24.45 3.76 -2.86
N LEU A 141 24.21 3.57 -4.13
CA LEU A 141 24.13 2.21 -4.72
C LEU A 141 25.44 1.42 -4.62
N LYS A 142 26.55 2.07 -4.19
CA LYS A 142 27.83 1.44 -3.89
C LYS A 142 27.99 1.03 -2.43
N ALA A 143 26.98 1.30 -1.60
CA ALA A 143 26.97 0.89 -0.20
C ALA A 143 26.97 -0.64 -0.06
N SER A 144 27.27 -1.14 1.13
CA SER A 144 27.26 -2.58 1.42
C SER A 144 25.86 -3.17 1.25
N ASP A 145 25.80 -4.47 1.08
CA ASP A 145 24.52 -5.19 0.96
C ASP A 145 23.70 -5.04 2.25
N GLU A 146 24.36 -5.04 3.41
CA GLU A 146 23.73 -4.87 4.72
C GLU A 146 23.12 -3.46 4.88
N GLU A 147 23.82 -2.42 4.43
CA GLU A 147 23.34 -1.04 4.50
C GLU A 147 22.11 -0.83 3.60
N LEU A 148 22.19 -1.32 2.36
CA LEU A 148 21.07 -1.23 1.41
C LEU A 148 19.87 -2.03 1.91
N PHE A 149 20.11 -3.24 2.39
CA PHE A 149 19.05 -4.10 2.93
C PHE A 149 18.39 -3.50 4.17
N ALA A 150 19.17 -3.01 5.13
CA ALA A 150 18.64 -2.37 6.33
C ALA A 150 17.80 -1.13 5.99
N TYR A 151 18.21 -0.36 4.98
CA TYR A 151 17.42 0.77 4.50
C TYR A 151 16.09 0.32 3.88
N LEU A 152 16.11 -0.70 3.01
CA LEU A 152 14.89 -1.24 2.41
C LEU A 152 13.91 -1.71 3.48
N MET A 153 14.35 -2.54 4.45
CA MET A 153 13.49 -3.07 5.52
C MET A 153 12.95 -1.98 6.44
N LYS A 154 13.69 -0.89 6.62
CA LYS A 154 13.22 0.28 7.39
C LYS A 154 12.09 1.04 6.69
N GLU A 155 12.15 1.13 5.37
CA GLU A 155 11.17 1.89 4.59
C GLU A 155 9.96 1.05 4.17
N VAL A 156 10.14 -0.28 4.05
CA VAL A 156 9.09 -1.24 3.69
C VAL A 156 9.19 -2.45 4.61
N ASP A 157 8.32 -2.51 5.60
CA ASP A 157 8.22 -3.71 6.44
C ASP A 157 7.46 -4.81 5.69
N PRO A 158 7.98 -6.05 5.63
CA PRO A 158 7.28 -7.19 5.02
C PRO A 158 5.99 -7.61 5.73
N ASP A 159 5.64 -7.03 6.87
CA ASP A 159 4.43 -7.34 7.63
C ASP A 159 3.14 -7.18 6.81
N TYR A 160 3.15 -6.33 5.79
CA TYR A 160 2.06 -6.21 4.81
C TYR A 160 1.68 -7.52 4.13
N PHE A 161 2.63 -8.44 4.00
CA PHE A 161 2.48 -9.70 3.25
C PHE A 161 2.34 -10.93 4.16
N LEU A 162 2.16 -10.74 5.47
CA LEU A 162 2.05 -11.81 6.43
C LEU A 162 0.92 -12.80 6.09
N HIS A 163 1.12 -14.05 6.52
CA HIS A 163 0.09 -15.07 6.44
C HIS A 163 -1.22 -14.56 7.07
N PRO A 164 -2.40 -14.90 6.50
CA PRO A 164 -3.69 -14.42 7.00
C PRO A 164 -3.91 -14.55 8.50
N ASP A 165 -3.38 -15.60 9.12
CA ASP A 165 -3.49 -15.84 10.58
C ASP A 165 -2.72 -14.81 11.43
N LEU A 166 -1.77 -14.10 10.82
CA LEU A 166 -0.94 -13.08 11.46
C LEU A 166 -1.25 -11.66 10.96
N ASN A 167 -2.18 -11.53 10.01
CA ASN A 167 -2.46 -10.26 9.35
C ASN A 167 -3.76 -9.64 9.88
N ASP A 168 -3.62 -8.70 10.79
CA ASP A 168 -4.75 -7.95 11.38
C ASP A 168 -5.51 -7.11 10.34
N THR A 169 -4.92 -6.87 9.17
CA THR A 169 -5.51 -6.07 8.08
C THR A 169 -6.19 -6.93 7.00
N LEU A 170 -6.28 -8.25 7.18
CA LEU A 170 -6.87 -9.15 6.20
C LEU A 170 -8.28 -8.73 5.74
N SER A 171 -9.13 -8.29 6.67
CA SER A 171 -10.49 -7.82 6.36
C SER A 171 -10.48 -6.62 5.41
N PHE A 172 -9.50 -5.72 5.56
CA PHE A 172 -9.28 -4.59 4.65
C PHE A 172 -8.94 -5.08 3.24
N TYR A 173 -7.98 -6.01 3.09
CA TYR A 173 -7.59 -6.53 1.77
C TYR A 173 -8.70 -7.33 1.10
N VAL A 174 -9.50 -8.10 1.86
CA VAL A 174 -10.66 -8.80 1.33
C VAL A 174 -11.69 -7.80 0.79
N GLN A 175 -11.96 -6.72 1.51
CA GLN A 175 -12.86 -5.68 1.03
C GLN A 175 -12.28 -4.92 -0.18
N ALA A 176 -11.01 -4.61 -0.19
CA ALA A 176 -10.35 -3.99 -1.33
C ALA A 176 -10.50 -4.86 -2.59
N ALA A 177 -10.19 -6.15 -2.49
CA ALA A 177 -10.30 -7.08 -3.62
C ALA A 177 -11.72 -7.29 -4.14
N LYS A 178 -12.74 -7.21 -3.26
CA LYS A 178 -14.15 -7.51 -3.62
C LYS A 178 -14.97 -6.28 -3.98
N GLU A 179 -14.67 -5.12 -3.39
CA GLU A 179 -15.57 -3.96 -3.44
C GLU A 179 -14.88 -2.66 -3.88
N LEU A 180 -13.67 -2.37 -3.38
CA LEU A 180 -13.09 -1.04 -3.49
C LEU A 180 -12.02 -0.91 -4.57
N GLY A 181 -11.38 -2.02 -4.95
CA GLY A 181 -10.13 -1.99 -5.72
C GLY A 181 -8.93 -1.52 -4.89
N TYR A 182 -7.75 -1.64 -5.49
CA TYR A 182 -6.48 -1.25 -4.88
C TYR A 182 -5.49 -0.83 -5.96
N TYR A 183 -4.27 -0.46 -5.59
CA TYR A 183 -3.18 -0.26 -6.55
C TYR A 183 -2.52 -1.61 -6.89
N GLY A 184 -1.92 -1.67 -8.08
CA GLY A 184 -1.01 -2.73 -8.48
C GLY A 184 0.43 -2.22 -8.51
N TYR A 185 1.34 -3.04 -9.00
CA TYR A 185 2.73 -2.65 -9.19
C TYR A 185 3.07 -2.57 -10.68
N ASP A 186 3.79 -1.53 -11.10
CA ASP A 186 4.40 -1.48 -12.43
C ASP A 186 5.62 -2.40 -12.45
N ILE A 187 5.46 -3.60 -12.96
CA ILE A 187 6.54 -4.59 -13.04
C ILE A 187 7.41 -4.42 -14.28
N MET A 188 6.98 -3.62 -15.27
CA MET A 188 7.65 -3.51 -16.57
C MET A 188 9.13 -3.12 -16.49
N PRO A 189 9.56 -2.17 -15.62
CA PRO A 189 10.97 -1.83 -15.49
C PRO A 189 11.83 -2.93 -14.85
N PHE A 190 11.19 -3.92 -14.20
CA PHE A 190 11.84 -4.88 -13.31
C PHE A 190 11.75 -6.34 -13.77
N THR A 191 11.05 -6.61 -14.87
CA THR A 191 10.72 -7.97 -15.35
C THR A 191 11.91 -8.91 -15.47
N GLU A 192 13.10 -8.38 -15.80
CA GLU A 192 14.33 -9.15 -15.95
C GLU A 192 14.77 -9.82 -14.63
N TRP A 193 14.44 -9.21 -13.49
CA TRP A 193 14.96 -9.65 -12.18
C TRP A 193 13.89 -10.22 -11.26
N LEU A 194 12.61 -10.12 -11.62
CA LEU A 194 11.50 -10.60 -10.79
C LEU A 194 11.29 -12.11 -10.93
N ASP A 195 11.01 -12.77 -9.81
CA ASP A 195 10.43 -14.12 -9.77
C ASP A 195 8.90 -14.09 -9.89
N VAL A 196 8.28 -12.97 -9.53
CA VAL A 196 6.85 -12.74 -9.74
C VAL A 196 6.56 -12.70 -11.24
N LYS A 197 5.62 -13.54 -11.67
CA LYS A 197 5.12 -13.55 -13.05
C LYS A 197 3.78 -12.84 -13.10
N SER A 198 3.60 -11.99 -14.12
CA SER A 198 2.33 -11.33 -14.41
C SER A 198 1.23 -12.33 -14.78
#